data_014fc67465640e4d05abfe0fd1819358
#
_entry.id   014fc67465640e4d05abfe0fd1819358
#
_cell.length_a   1.000
_cell.length_b   1.000
_cell.length_c   1.000
_cell.angle_alpha   90.00
_cell.angle_beta   90.00
_cell.angle_gamma   90.00
#
_symmetry.space_group_name_H-M   'P 1'
#
loop_
_entity.id
_entity.type
_entity.pdbx_description
1 polymer ?
#
loop_
_entity_poly.entity_id
_entity_poly.type
_entity_poly.pdbx_seq_one_letter_code
_entity_poly.pdbx_strand_id
1 'polypeptide(L)'
;MGTIAVRYCSKTKMGNTRRIAEAIAEGAGVTAVSILDEPKLTERTDLLLLGGAPYANIMAPELREYAESLDPALIGEVVLFTTSNWSRRTVIALKKILREKGIAVADSYFYAHMLQIESKMEAAKQFGAKFR
;
A
#
# COMPACT_ATOMS: atom_id res chain seq x y z
N MET A 1 -15.88 -12.94 7.28
CA MET A 1 -14.56 -12.71 6.71
C MET A 1 -14.57 -11.49 5.84
N GLY A 2 -13.54 -10.67 5.97
CA GLY A 2 -13.46 -9.43 5.24
C GLY A 2 -12.85 -9.57 3.85
N THR A 3 -13.18 -8.65 2.95
CA THR A 3 -12.51 -8.51 1.67
C THR A 3 -11.18 -7.80 1.85
N ILE A 4 -10.14 -8.33 1.21
CA ILE A 4 -8.80 -7.75 1.26
C ILE A 4 -8.42 -7.31 -0.15
N ALA A 5 -7.87 -6.11 -0.27
CA ALA A 5 -7.32 -5.62 -1.53
C ALA A 5 -5.91 -5.12 -1.30
N VAL A 6 -5.01 -5.39 -2.24
CA VAL A 6 -3.66 -4.85 -2.23
C VAL A 6 -3.51 -3.93 -3.42
N ARG A 7 -3.20 -2.67 -3.16
CA ARG A 7 -3.04 -1.65 -4.19
C ARG A 7 -1.70 -0.94 -4.01
N TYR A 8 -1.02 -0.68 -5.11
CA TYR A 8 0.30 -0.07 -5.04
C TYR A 8 0.51 0.93 -6.17
N CYS A 9 1.40 1.88 -5.93
CA CYS A 9 1.85 2.81 -6.95
C CYS A 9 3.33 2.58 -7.21
N SER A 10 3.67 2.10 -8.41
CA SER A 10 5.05 1.92 -8.85
C SER A 10 5.15 2.40 -10.29
N LYS A 11 5.99 3.40 -10.52
CA LYS A 11 6.16 3.99 -11.84
C LYS A 11 7.27 3.32 -12.66
N THR A 12 8.04 2.43 -12.05
CA THR A 12 9.11 1.72 -12.73
C THR A 12 8.68 0.31 -13.08
N LYS A 13 9.10 -0.20 -14.25
CA LYS A 13 8.74 -1.55 -14.69
C LYS A 13 9.26 -2.64 -13.75
N MET A 14 10.44 -2.42 -13.19
CA MET A 14 11.07 -3.36 -12.25
C MET A 14 10.87 -2.91 -10.83
N GLY A 15 9.80 -2.18 -10.56
CA GLY A 15 9.59 -1.46 -9.31
C GLY A 15 9.69 -2.32 -8.06
N ASN A 16 10.48 -1.85 -7.12
CA ASN A 16 10.63 -2.49 -5.82
C ASN A 16 9.28 -2.55 -5.09
N THR A 17 8.49 -1.50 -5.19
CA THR A 17 7.16 -1.44 -4.58
C THR A 17 6.24 -2.51 -5.15
N ARG A 18 6.29 -2.74 -6.46
CA ARG A 18 5.50 -3.79 -7.10
C ARG A 18 5.86 -5.16 -6.55
N ARG A 19 7.16 -5.45 -6.44
CA ARG A 19 7.63 -6.74 -5.96
C ARG A 19 7.17 -6.99 -4.52
N ILE A 20 7.29 -5.99 -3.66
CA ILE A 20 6.83 -6.10 -2.28
C ILE A 20 5.30 -6.24 -2.22
N ALA A 21 4.57 -5.46 -3.03
CA ALA A 21 3.11 -5.56 -3.08
C ALA A 21 2.65 -6.95 -3.51
N GLU A 22 3.32 -7.52 -4.51
CA GLU A 22 2.99 -8.87 -4.99
C GLU A 22 3.27 -9.93 -3.93
N ALA A 23 4.34 -9.78 -3.16
CA ALA A 23 4.64 -10.71 -2.07
C ALA A 23 3.61 -10.60 -0.94
N ILE A 24 3.23 -9.38 -0.58
CA ILE A 24 2.19 -9.16 0.43
C ILE A 24 0.87 -9.78 -0.04
N ALA A 25 0.50 -9.55 -1.30
CA ALA A 25 -0.73 -10.08 -1.86
C ALA A 25 -0.74 -11.60 -1.87
N GLU A 26 0.38 -12.23 -2.22
CA GLU A 26 0.51 -13.68 -2.19
C GLU A 26 0.24 -14.22 -0.77
N GLY A 27 0.83 -13.58 0.24
CA GLY A 27 0.58 -13.96 1.63
C GLY A 27 -0.86 -13.78 2.03
N ALA A 28 -1.49 -12.71 1.59
CA ALA A 28 -2.89 -12.41 1.91
C ALA A 28 -3.90 -13.22 1.09
N GLY A 29 -3.44 -13.96 0.08
CA GLY A 29 -4.30 -14.77 -0.76
C GLY A 29 -5.08 -13.97 -1.81
N VAL A 30 -4.55 -12.84 -2.24
CA VAL A 30 -5.18 -11.95 -3.23
C VAL A 30 -4.16 -11.54 -4.29
N THR A 31 -4.61 -10.78 -5.28
CA THR A 31 -3.75 -10.26 -6.34
C THR A 31 -3.47 -8.79 -6.10
N ALA A 32 -2.20 -8.38 -6.24
CA ALA A 32 -1.84 -6.97 -6.17
C ALA A 32 -2.23 -6.28 -7.47
N VAL A 33 -2.79 -5.07 -7.36
CA VAL A 33 -3.21 -4.29 -8.51
C VAL A 33 -2.58 -2.89 -8.43
N SER A 34 -2.02 -2.44 -9.55
CA SER A 34 -1.47 -1.09 -9.65
C SER A 34 -2.59 -0.05 -9.70
N ILE A 35 -2.45 1.03 -8.94
CA ILE A 35 -3.40 2.13 -9.01
C ILE A 35 -3.33 2.87 -10.34
N LEU A 36 -2.25 2.67 -11.10
CA LEU A 36 -2.15 3.24 -12.46
C LEU A 36 -3.08 2.51 -13.44
N ASP A 37 -3.36 1.23 -13.18
CA ASP A 37 -4.30 0.43 -13.98
C ASP A 37 -5.73 0.59 -13.48
N GLU A 38 -5.91 0.71 -12.16
CA GLU A 38 -7.23 0.90 -11.56
C GLU A 38 -7.16 2.09 -10.60
N PRO A 39 -7.34 3.30 -11.12
CA PRO A 39 -7.13 4.53 -10.32
C PRO A 39 -8.23 4.82 -9.29
N LYS A 40 -9.28 4.01 -9.25
CA LYS A 40 -10.35 4.17 -8.25
C LYS A 40 -10.76 2.82 -7.67
N LEU A 41 -11.03 2.82 -6.37
CA LEU A 41 -11.57 1.65 -5.69
C LEU A 41 -13.08 1.87 -5.51
N THR A 42 -13.88 1.04 -6.17
CA THR A 42 -15.33 1.21 -6.21
C THR A 42 -16.08 0.14 -5.43
N GLU A 43 -15.38 -0.88 -4.93
CA GLU A 43 -16.00 -1.97 -4.20
C GLU A 43 -15.75 -1.86 -2.70
N ARG A 44 -16.68 -2.38 -1.92
CA ARG A 44 -16.49 -2.47 -0.47
C ARG A 44 -15.27 -3.32 -0.16
N THR A 45 -14.35 -2.75 0.63
CA THR A 45 -13.09 -3.41 0.99
C THR A 45 -12.90 -3.29 2.49
N ASP A 46 -12.91 -4.41 3.20
CA ASP A 46 -12.76 -4.39 4.64
C ASP A 46 -11.34 -4.03 5.06
N LEU A 47 -10.35 -4.52 4.31
CA LEU A 47 -8.96 -4.19 4.56
C LEU A 47 -8.25 -3.84 3.25
N LEU A 48 -7.75 -2.62 3.18
CA LEU A 48 -6.96 -2.16 2.04
C LEU A 48 -5.49 -2.06 2.44
N LEU A 49 -4.67 -2.85 1.78
CA LEU A 49 -3.21 -2.76 1.92
C LEU A 49 -2.73 -1.84 0.80
N LEU A 50 -2.30 -0.64 1.16
CA LEU A 50 -1.96 0.42 0.21
C LEU A 50 -0.51 0.83 0.37
N GLY A 51 0.22 0.90 -0.73
CA GLY A 51 1.62 1.27 -0.66
C GLY A 51 2.16 1.98 -1.87
N GLY A 52 3.32 2.57 -1.67
CA GLY A 52 4.08 3.26 -2.70
C GLY A 52 5.43 3.66 -2.17
N ALA A 53 6.24 4.24 -3.04
CA ALA A 53 7.56 4.76 -2.70
C ALA A 53 7.60 6.26 -2.93
N PRO A 54 8.44 7.00 -2.17
CA PRO A 54 8.64 8.41 -2.48
C PRO A 54 9.46 8.56 -3.76
N TYR A 55 9.09 9.52 -4.60
CA TYR A 55 9.85 9.92 -5.75
C TYR A 55 10.39 11.32 -5.47
N ALA A 56 11.70 11.50 -5.61
CA ALA A 56 12.35 12.74 -5.21
C ALA A 56 11.96 13.14 -3.78
N ASN A 57 11.85 12.12 -2.90
CA ASN A 57 11.54 12.28 -1.49
C ASN A 57 10.13 12.82 -1.18
N ILE A 58 9.21 12.74 -2.16
CA ILE A 58 7.80 13.08 -1.95
C ILE A 58 6.91 11.99 -2.52
N MET A 59 5.68 11.95 -2.05
CA MET A 59 4.70 10.98 -2.53
C MET A 59 4.32 11.26 -3.99
N ALA A 60 4.20 10.20 -4.79
CA ALA A 60 3.76 10.32 -6.17
C ALA A 60 2.37 10.97 -6.24
N PRO A 61 2.14 11.91 -7.17
CA PRO A 61 0.82 12.55 -7.30
C PRO A 61 -0.32 11.55 -7.50
N GLU A 62 -0.09 10.49 -8.26
CA GLU A 62 -1.11 9.46 -8.50
C GLU A 62 -1.53 8.75 -7.22
N LEU A 63 -0.57 8.50 -6.33
CA LEU A 63 -0.88 7.86 -5.04
C LEU A 63 -1.68 8.82 -4.15
N ARG A 64 -1.32 10.10 -4.16
CA ARG A 64 -2.05 11.12 -3.41
C ARG A 64 -3.50 11.22 -3.92
N GLU A 65 -3.68 11.29 -5.22
CA GLU A 65 -5.02 11.35 -5.82
C GLU A 65 -5.84 10.12 -5.48
N TYR A 66 -5.21 8.94 -5.52
CA TYR A 66 -5.89 7.70 -5.15
C TYR A 66 -6.39 7.76 -3.72
N ALA A 67 -5.52 8.13 -2.79
CA ALA A 67 -5.87 8.22 -1.38
C ALA A 67 -6.99 9.24 -1.16
N GLU A 68 -6.90 10.39 -1.83
CA GLU A 68 -7.91 11.44 -1.71
C GLU A 68 -9.27 11.04 -2.31
N SER A 69 -9.25 10.11 -3.26
CA SER A 69 -10.48 9.64 -3.92
C SER A 69 -11.20 8.51 -3.18
N LEU A 70 -10.57 7.92 -2.17
CA LEU A 70 -11.17 6.79 -1.46
C LEU A 70 -12.43 7.21 -0.70
N ASP A 71 -13.48 6.39 -0.83
CA ASP A 71 -14.73 6.62 -0.14
C ASP A 71 -14.68 5.96 1.24
N PRO A 72 -14.77 6.73 2.33
CA PRO A 72 -14.72 6.14 3.68
C PRO A 72 -15.81 5.11 3.93
N ALA A 73 -16.96 5.22 3.23
CA ALA A 73 -18.04 4.25 3.39
C ALA A 73 -17.69 2.87 2.84
N LEU A 74 -16.68 2.79 1.94
CA LEU A 74 -16.29 1.54 1.31
C LEU A 74 -15.10 0.86 1.99
N ILE A 75 -14.39 1.56 2.87
CA ILE A 75 -13.13 1.07 3.44
C ILE A 75 -13.29 0.80 4.94
N GLY A 76 -12.95 -0.42 5.36
CA GLY A 76 -12.94 -0.77 6.79
C GLY A 76 -11.70 -0.25 7.50
N GLU A 77 -10.53 -0.62 6.99
CA GLU A 77 -9.25 -0.19 7.55
C GLU A 77 -8.19 -0.20 6.46
N VAL A 78 -7.19 0.67 6.60
CA VAL A 78 -6.03 0.70 5.70
C VAL A 78 -4.78 0.31 6.47
N VAL A 79 -3.96 -0.57 5.89
CA VAL A 79 -2.62 -0.88 6.38
C VAL A 79 -1.65 -0.46 5.29
N LEU A 80 -0.62 0.28 5.66
CA LEU A 80 0.30 0.86 4.70
C LEU A 80 1.57 0.03 4.53
N PHE A 81 2.19 0.13 3.36
CA PHE A 81 3.53 -0.41 3.13
C PHE A 81 4.29 0.53 2.22
N THR A 82 5.61 0.55 2.36
CA THR A 82 6.45 1.42 1.54
C THR A 82 7.82 0.79 1.29
N THR A 83 8.41 1.16 0.17
CA THR A 83 9.81 0.85 -0.13
C THR A 83 10.52 2.18 -0.34
N SER A 84 11.66 2.37 0.33
CA SER A 84 12.36 3.65 0.23
C SER A 84 13.79 3.53 0.75
N ASN A 85 14.51 4.64 0.69
CA ASN A 85 15.84 4.77 1.28
C ASN A 85 15.69 5.57 2.59
N TRP A 86 15.17 4.88 3.64
CA TRP A 86 14.94 5.42 4.99
C TRP A 86 13.82 6.46 5.10
N SER A 87 13.19 6.89 3.99
CA SER A 87 12.15 7.90 4.04
C SER A 87 10.82 7.32 4.53
N ARG A 88 10.15 8.04 5.42
CA ARG A 88 8.81 7.71 5.91
C ARG A 88 7.77 8.71 5.40
N ARG A 89 8.16 9.60 4.50
CA ARG A 89 7.28 10.68 4.05
C ARG A 89 5.99 10.19 3.42
N THR A 90 6.07 9.12 2.61
CA THR A 90 4.88 8.57 1.97
C THR A 90 3.90 8.03 3.00
N VAL A 91 4.38 7.26 3.98
CA VAL A 91 3.52 6.70 5.03
C VAL A 91 2.89 7.80 5.86
N ILE A 92 3.68 8.80 6.28
CA ILE A 92 3.18 9.91 7.09
C ILE A 92 2.11 10.69 6.33
N ALA A 93 2.36 11.00 5.05
CA ALA A 93 1.42 11.74 4.23
C ALA A 93 0.12 10.95 3.99
N LEU A 94 0.23 9.65 3.70
CA LEU A 94 -0.95 8.80 3.50
C LEU A 94 -1.79 8.69 4.76
N LYS A 95 -1.15 8.49 5.92
CA LYS A 95 -1.88 8.44 7.18
C LYS A 95 -2.67 9.72 7.42
N LYS A 96 -2.04 10.87 7.19
CA LYS A 96 -2.69 12.15 7.38
C LYS A 96 -3.92 12.31 6.46
N ILE A 97 -3.74 12.05 5.18
CA ILE A 97 -4.83 12.16 4.20
C ILE A 97 -6.00 11.26 4.57
N LEU A 98 -5.71 10.00 4.86
CA LEU A 98 -6.76 9.02 5.13
C LEU A 98 -7.47 9.27 6.45
N ARG A 99 -6.74 9.62 7.50
CA ARG A 99 -7.35 9.92 8.80
C ARG A 99 -8.20 11.18 8.76
N GLU A 100 -7.79 12.19 7.99
CA GLU A 100 -8.60 13.39 7.79
C GLU A 100 -9.92 13.09 7.08
N LYS A 101 -9.96 12.03 6.28
CA LYS A 101 -11.18 11.58 5.61
C LYS A 101 -12.06 10.70 6.51
N GLY A 102 -11.61 10.38 7.71
CA GLY A 102 -12.33 9.48 8.60
C GLY A 102 -12.08 8.01 8.36
N ILE A 103 -11.03 7.66 7.62
CA ILE A 103 -10.67 6.26 7.35
C ILE A 103 -9.70 5.77 8.43
N ALA A 104 -9.98 4.61 9.01
CA ALA A 104 -9.09 4.00 10.00
C ALA A 104 -7.80 3.52 9.33
N VAL A 105 -6.66 3.90 9.91
CA VAL A 105 -5.35 3.50 9.40
C VAL A 105 -4.56 2.88 10.54
N ALA A 106 -4.04 1.67 10.32
CA ALA A 106 -3.22 0.98 11.31
C ALA A 106 -1.93 1.76 11.61
N ASP A 107 -1.49 1.73 12.85
CA ASP A 107 -0.25 2.41 13.25
C ASP A 107 0.98 1.72 12.67
N SER A 108 0.97 0.40 12.64
CA SER A 108 2.09 -0.36 12.06
C SER A 108 1.98 -0.41 10.55
N TYR A 109 3.13 -0.46 9.88
CA TYR A 109 3.19 -0.56 8.42
C TYR A 109 4.40 -1.41 8.04
N PHE A 110 4.40 -1.93 6.83
CA PHE A 110 5.53 -2.69 6.32
C PHE A 110 6.51 -1.76 5.61
N TYR A 111 7.78 -1.89 5.95
CA TYR A 111 8.84 -1.11 5.33
C TYR A 111 9.90 -2.05 4.77
N ALA A 112 10.34 -1.79 3.53
CA ALA A 112 11.49 -2.48 2.94
C ALA A 112 12.44 -1.44 2.36
N HIS A 113 13.72 -1.54 2.74
CA HIS A 113 14.74 -0.66 2.17
C HIS A 113 14.94 -1.03 0.70
N MET A 114 15.03 -0.04 -0.17
CA MET A 114 15.10 -0.24 -1.61
C MET A 114 16.29 -1.08 -2.07
N LEU A 115 17.35 -1.16 -1.27
CA LEU A 115 18.53 -1.98 -1.57
C LEU A 115 18.45 -3.38 -0.98
N GLN A 116 17.37 -3.71 -0.27
CA GLN A 116 17.22 -4.99 0.43
C GLN A 116 15.92 -5.72 0.04
N ILE A 117 15.40 -5.44 -1.14
CA ILE A 117 14.11 -6.01 -1.55
C ILE A 117 14.12 -7.54 -1.55
N GLU A 118 15.17 -8.15 -2.12
CA GLU A 118 15.25 -9.62 -2.16
C GLU A 118 15.16 -10.24 -0.77
N SER A 119 15.89 -9.68 0.20
CA SER A 119 15.90 -10.22 1.56
C SER A 119 14.60 -9.95 2.31
N LYS A 120 13.73 -9.08 1.79
CA LYS A 120 12.47 -8.72 2.44
C LYS A 120 11.24 -9.40 1.82
N MET A 121 11.42 -10.16 0.76
CA MET A 121 10.28 -10.80 0.07
C MET A 121 9.53 -11.76 0.97
N GLU A 122 10.22 -12.61 1.71
CA GLU A 122 9.57 -13.55 2.63
C GLU A 122 8.87 -12.84 3.77
N ALA A 123 9.50 -11.79 4.33
CA ALA A 123 8.89 -10.99 5.37
C ALA A 123 7.61 -10.30 4.87
N ALA A 124 7.62 -9.82 3.62
CA ALA A 124 6.44 -9.22 3.00
C ALA A 124 5.31 -10.23 2.87
N LYS A 125 5.62 -11.43 2.43
CA LYS A 125 4.63 -12.51 2.31
C LYS A 125 4.02 -12.84 3.67
N GLN A 126 4.86 -12.96 4.70
CA GLN A 126 4.38 -13.23 6.05
C GLN A 126 3.54 -12.07 6.60
N PHE A 127 3.91 -10.85 6.25
CA PHE A 127 3.12 -9.68 6.64
C PHE A 127 1.70 -9.76 6.06
N GLY A 128 1.59 -10.08 4.77
CA GLY A 128 0.29 -10.28 4.14
C GLY A 128 -0.51 -11.42 4.75
N ALA A 129 0.18 -12.51 5.11
CA ALA A 129 -0.47 -13.68 5.68
C ALA A 129 -1.15 -13.42 7.03
N LYS A 130 -0.71 -12.39 7.77
CA LYS A 130 -1.35 -12.01 9.03
C LYS A 130 -2.81 -11.62 8.87
N PHE A 131 -3.19 -11.16 7.69
CA PHE A 131 -4.52 -10.63 7.43
C PHE A 131 -5.44 -11.63 6.74
N ARG A 132 -4.89 -12.76 6.36
CA ARG A 132 -5.62 -13.80 5.65
C ARG A 132 -6.61 -14.56 6.53
#